data_9b1916bd80bba4da9e3af328f66d1737
#
_entry.id   9b1916bd80bba4da9e3af328f66d1737
#
_cell.length_a   1.000
_cell.length_b   1.000
_cell.length_c   1.000
_cell.angle_alpha   90.00
_cell.angle_beta   90.00
_cell.angle_gamma   90.00
#
_symmetry.space_group_name_H-M   'P 1'
#
loop_
_entity.id
_entity.type
_entity.pdbx_description
1 polymer ?
#
loop_
_entity_poly.entity_id
_entity_poly.type
_entity_poly.pdbx_seq_one_letter_code
_entity_poly.pdbx_strand_id
1 'polypeptide(L)'
;ACVDGGTPKAERERILNDFKAGRYKAITNCSVLTTGFDHPDIDLIAMIRPTMSPSLYVQMAGRGMRPKSHTDHCLVLDFAGVVAQHGPITAVQPPKKNGEGNGDAPVRICDKCHEICHASVRVCPACGHAFPPPKEKEYKLHSDDIMGLQSKDMQLQTWVWRKHTA
;
A
#
# COMPACT_ATOMS: atom_id res chain seq x y z
N ALA A 1 5.03 -24.47 -10.77
CA ALA A 1 3.75 -25.09 -10.42
C ALA A 1 2.67 -24.03 -10.29
N CYS A 2 1.41 -24.41 -10.40
CA CYS A 2 0.25 -23.53 -10.22
C CYS A 2 -0.63 -24.07 -9.08
N VAL A 3 -1.16 -23.16 -8.25
CA VAL A 3 -2.09 -23.49 -7.15
C VAL A 3 -3.25 -22.51 -7.19
N ASP A 4 -4.47 -23.02 -7.26
CA ASP A 4 -5.70 -22.24 -7.27
C ASP A 4 -6.73 -22.77 -6.26
N GLY A 5 -7.94 -22.20 -6.26
CA GLY A 5 -9.03 -22.61 -5.38
C GLY A 5 -9.55 -24.02 -5.65
N GLY A 6 -9.37 -24.53 -6.89
CA GLY A 6 -9.77 -25.88 -7.30
C GLY A 6 -8.73 -26.96 -6.98
N THR A 7 -7.49 -26.56 -6.62
CA THR A 7 -6.42 -27.51 -6.33
C THR A 7 -6.73 -28.32 -5.06
N PRO A 8 -6.83 -29.68 -5.14
CA PRO A 8 -7.09 -30.52 -3.99
C PRO A 8 -6.08 -30.30 -2.86
N LYS A 9 -6.53 -30.43 -1.61
CA LYS A 9 -5.68 -30.14 -0.43
C LYS A 9 -4.37 -30.94 -0.43
N ALA A 10 -4.44 -32.25 -0.70
CA ALA A 10 -3.27 -33.12 -0.71
C ALA A 10 -2.27 -32.74 -1.82
N GLU A 11 -2.76 -32.36 -3.00
CA GLU A 11 -1.91 -31.90 -4.10
C GLU A 11 -1.30 -30.55 -3.79
N ARG A 12 -2.05 -29.62 -3.19
CA ARG A 12 -1.53 -28.33 -2.73
C ARG A 12 -0.40 -28.51 -1.74
N GLU A 13 -0.58 -29.34 -0.74
CA GLU A 13 0.47 -29.63 0.26
C GLU A 13 1.73 -30.21 -0.40
N ARG A 14 1.58 -31.12 -1.35
CA ARG A 14 2.67 -31.68 -2.13
C ARG A 14 3.43 -30.59 -2.90
N ILE A 15 2.71 -29.74 -3.65
CA ILE A 15 3.30 -28.64 -4.41
C ILE A 15 4.07 -27.67 -3.50
N LEU A 16 3.50 -27.31 -2.35
CA LEU A 16 4.15 -26.42 -1.40
C LEU A 16 5.42 -27.04 -0.78
N ASN A 17 5.39 -28.31 -0.45
CA ASN A 17 6.55 -29.03 0.06
C ASN A 17 7.65 -29.15 -1.01
N ASP A 18 7.27 -29.40 -2.24
CA ASP A 18 8.18 -29.47 -3.39
C ASP A 18 8.83 -28.10 -3.68
N PHE A 19 8.07 -27.02 -3.51
CA PHE A 19 8.59 -25.66 -3.63
C PHE A 19 9.58 -25.34 -2.50
N LYS A 20 9.23 -25.65 -1.25
CA LYS A 20 10.14 -25.45 -0.10
C LYS A 20 11.41 -26.27 -0.23
N ALA A 21 11.34 -27.43 -0.85
CA ALA A 21 12.49 -28.30 -1.14
C ALA A 21 13.30 -27.85 -2.39
N GLY A 22 12.92 -26.74 -3.05
CA GLY A 22 13.59 -26.22 -4.24
C GLY A 22 13.33 -27.01 -5.53
N ARG A 23 12.39 -27.98 -5.53
CA ARG A 23 12.01 -28.73 -6.75
C ARG A 23 11.26 -27.87 -7.76
N TYR A 24 10.54 -26.86 -7.30
CA TYR A 24 9.95 -25.83 -8.15
C TYR A 24 10.64 -24.50 -7.92
N LYS A 25 11.07 -23.85 -9.00
CA LYS A 25 11.67 -22.50 -8.93
C LYS A 25 10.63 -21.40 -8.70
N ALA A 26 9.39 -21.64 -9.10
CA ALA A 26 8.30 -20.66 -8.95
C ALA A 26 6.94 -21.36 -8.75
N ILE A 27 6.08 -20.68 -7.98
CA ILE A 27 4.67 -21.04 -7.85
C ILE A 27 3.84 -19.84 -8.30
N THR A 28 2.88 -20.08 -9.19
CA THR A 28 1.81 -19.13 -9.46
C THR A 28 0.58 -19.50 -8.62
N ASN A 29 -0.11 -18.52 -8.08
CA ASN A 29 -1.31 -18.77 -7.30
C ASN A 29 -2.38 -17.69 -7.53
N CYS A 30 -3.64 -18.07 -7.34
CA CYS A 30 -4.75 -17.12 -7.34
C CYS A 30 -5.40 -17.09 -5.96
N SER A 31 -5.03 -16.05 -5.16
CA SER A 31 -5.59 -15.77 -3.82
C SER A 31 -5.54 -16.91 -2.80
N VAL A 32 -4.79 -17.98 -3.04
CA VAL A 32 -4.74 -19.16 -2.18
C VAL A 32 -3.61 -19.08 -1.14
N LEU A 33 -2.48 -18.46 -1.53
CA LEU A 33 -1.30 -18.37 -0.68
C LEU A 33 -1.18 -17.01 0.04
N THR A 34 -2.24 -16.21 0.03
CA THR A 34 -2.27 -14.91 0.72
C THR A 34 -2.29 -15.04 2.24
N THR A 35 -2.83 -16.15 2.75
CA THR A 35 -2.86 -16.47 4.19
C THR A 35 -2.29 -17.86 4.44
N GLY A 36 -1.67 -18.08 5.60
CA GLY A 36 -1.23 -19.40 6.05
C GLY A 36 -0.01 -20.01 5.34
N PHE A 37 0.50 -19.41 4.27
CA PHE A 37 1.73 -19.89 3.62
C PHE A 37 2.95 -19.26 4.27
N ASP A 38 3.84 -20.09 4.81
CA ASP A 38 5.09 -19.66 5.44
C ASP A 38 6.31 -20.28 4.74
N HIS A 39 7.10 -19.42 4.11
CA HIS A 39 8.40 -19.78 3.52
C HIS A 39 9.27 -18.51 3.52
N PRO A 40 10.31 -18.43 4.37
CA PRO A 40 11.14 -17.23 4.48
C PRO A 40 11.99 -16.99 3.23
N ASP A 41 12.42 -18.04 2.51
CA ASP A 41 13.36 -17.94 1.40
C ASP A 41 12.71 -17.57 0.04
N ILE A 42 11.76 -16.63 0.08
CA ILE A 42 11.16 -16.09 -1.15
C ILE A 42 11.99 -14.90 -1.64
N ASP A 43 12.65 -15.06 -2.78
CA ASP A 43 13.54 -14.05 -3.36
C ASP A 43 12.82 -13.09 -4.30
N LEU A 44 11.68 -13.52 -4.87
CA LEU A 44 10.93 -12.74 -5.83
C LEU A 44 9.42 -12.89 -5.62
N ILE A 45 8.72 -11.78 -5.67
CA ILE A 45 7.27 -11.70 -5.71
C ILE A 45 6.85 -10.93 -6.96
N ALA A 46 6.07 -11.55 -7.84
CA ALA A 46 5.47 -10.90 -8.99
C ALA A 46 3.99 -10.61 -8.73
N MET A 47 3.62 -9.34 -8.68
CA MET A 47 2.24 -8.89 -8.53
C MET A 47 1.63 -8.69 -9.91
N ILE A 48 0.83 -9.67 -10.36
CA ILE A 48 0.24 -9.69 -11.70
C ILE A 48 -1.22 -9.20 -11.66
N ARG A 49 -1.86 -9.26 -10.49
CA ARG A 49 -3.25 -8.85 -10.31
C ARG A 49 -3.34 -7.61 -9.43
N PRO A 50 -4.07 -6.56 -9.87
CA PRO A 50 -4.30 -5.38 -9.04
C PRO A 50 -5.15 -5.73 -7.81
N THR A 51 -4.94 -4.99 -6.73
CA THR A 51 -5.75 -5.08 -5.51
C THR A 51 -6.09 -3.69 -5.00
N MET A 52 -7.36 -3.49 -4.64
CA MET A 52 -7.84 -2.28 -3.98
C MET A 52 -7.64 -2.32 -2.46
N SER A 53 -7.20 -3.46 -1.92
CA SER A 53 -7.00 -3.63 -0.48
C SER A 53 -5.55 -3.36 -0.08
N PRO A 54 -5.27 -2.29 0.67
CA PRO A 54 -3.94 -2.03 1.22
C PRO A 54 -3.44 -3.18 2.12
N SER A 55 -4.35 -3.78 2.89
CA SER A 55 -4.04 -4.92 3.76
C SER A 55 -3.57 -6.14 2.97
N LEU A 56 -4.24 -6.45 1.85
CA LEU A 56 -3.85 -7.55 0.99
C LEU A 56 -2.49 -7.28 0.33
N TYR A 57 -2.24 -6.06 -0.11
CA TYR A 57 -0.95 -5.65 -0.66
C TYR A 57 0.19 -5.87 0.36
N VAL A 58 0.01 -5.40 1.60
CA VAL A 58 1.00 -5.59 2.68
C VAL A 58 1.21 -7.07 2.99
N GLN A 59 0.16 -7.88 2.98
CA GLN A 59 0.27 -9.32 3.20
C GLN A 59 1.06 -10.02 2.08
N MET A 60 0.81 -9.66 0.81
CA MET A 60 1.52 -10.22 -0.34
C MET A 60 3.01 -9.86 -0.30
N ALA A 61 3.33 -8.58 -0.20
CA ALA A 61 4.71 -8.11 -0.18
C ALA A 61 5.47 -8.58 1.08
N GLY A 62 4.79 -8.62 2.24
CA GLY A 62 5.34 -9.08 3.51
C GLY A 62 5.82 -10.53 3.50
N ARG A 63 5.38 -11.35 2.54
CA ARG A 63 5.90 -12.72 2.36
C ARG A 63 7.38 -12.74 2.01
N GLY A 64 7.83 -11.77 1.20
CA GLY A 64 9.24 -11.66 0.81
C GLY A 64 10.11 -10.86 1.78
N MET A 65 9.51 -10.17 2.76
CA MET A 65 10.25 -9.31 3.69
C MET A 65 10.77 -10.05 4.94
N ARG A 66 10.67 -11.36 4.96
CA ARG A 66 11.16 -12.17 6.08
C ARG A 66 12.67 -12.29 6.03
N PRO A 67 13.33 -12.38 7.21
CA PRO A 67 14.77 -12.65 7.28
C PRO A 67 15.13 -13.95 6.56
N LYS A 68 16.16 -13.91 5.74
CA LYS A 68 16.67 -15.02 4.95
C LYS A 68 18.12 -15.29 5.31
N SER A 69 18.59 -16.51 5.03
CA SER A 69 19.99 -16.90 5.30
C SER A 69 20.95 -16.52 4.18
N HIS A 70 20.45 -16.33 2.95
CA HIS A 70 21.27 -16.18 1.74
C HIS A 70 21.19 -14.79 1.09
N THR A 71 20.21 -13.98 1.47
CA THR A 71 20.05 -12.58 1.01
C THR A 71 19.30 -11.75 2.02
N ASP A 72 19.50 -10.43 2.01
CA ASP A 72 18.81 -9.46 2.87
C ASP A 72 17.61 -8.76 2.18
N HIS A 73 17.36 -9.10 0.91
CA HIS A 73 16.31 -8.45 0.11
C HIS A 73 15.43 -9.46 -0.63
N CYS A 74 14.26 -8.97 -1.07
CA CYS A 74 13.35 -9.64 -1.98
C CYS A 74 13.01 -8.69 -3.12
N LEU A 75 13.08 -9.19 -4.35
CA LEU A 75 12.65 -8.42 -5.52
C LEU A 75 11.14 -8.46 -5.63
N VAL A 76 10.50 -7.30 -5.71
CA VAL A 76 9.06 -7.19 -5.97
C VAL A 76 8.85 -6.61 -7.37
N LEU A 77 8.27 -7.40 -8.26
CA LEU A 77 7.90 -6.97 -9.62
C LEU A 77 6.41 -6.63 -9.63
N ASP A 78 6.10 -5.37 -9.85
CA ASP A 78 4.72 -4.88 -9.90
C ASP A 78 4.27 -4.68 -11.35
N PHE A 79 3.55 -5.65 -11.89
CA PHE A 79 2.93 -5.57 -13.22
C PHE A 79 1.50 -5.01 -13.18
N ALA A 80 0.96 -4.82 -11.99
CA ALA A 80 -0.44 -4.47 -11.79
C ALA A 80 -0.64 -3.02 -11.30
N GLY A 81 0.45 -2.25 -11.11
CA GLY A 81 0.41 -0.87 -10.63
C GLY A 81 0.00 -0.73 -9.16
N VAL A 82 0.19 -1.78 -8.36
CA VAL A 82 -0.22 -1.82 -6.94
C VAL A 82 0.58 -0.81 -6.11
N VAL A 83 1.87 -0.65 -6.42
CA VAL A 83 2.75 0.34 -5.75
C VAL A 83 2.33 1.76 -6.10
N ALA A 84 1.95 2.02 -7.34
CA ALA A 84 1.45 3.33 -7.74
C ALA A 84 0.14 3.67 -7.02
N GLN A 85 -0.72 2.67 -6.79
CA GLN A 85 -2.02 2.84 -6.13
C GLN A 85 -1.92 3.00 -4.62
N HIS A 86 -1.08 2.21 -3.94
CA HIS A 86 -1.01 2.15 -2.47
C HIS A 86 0.24 2.81 -1.88
N GLY A 87 1.20 3.18 -2.70
CA GLY A 87 2.50 3.68 -2.29
C GLY A 87 3.51 2.57 -1.94
N PRO A 88 4.75 2.96 -1.60
CA PRO A 88 5.75 2.01 -1.12
C PRO A 88 5.25 1.28 0.12
N ILE A 89 5.61 0.00 0.27
CA ILE A 89 5.10 -0.84 1.38
C ILE A 89 5.36 -0.25 2.77
N THR A 90 6.45 0.50 2.92
CA THR A 90 6.80 1.19 4.18
C THR A 90 5.93 2.40 4.49
N ALA A 91 5.14 2.88 3.52
CA ALA A 91 4.31 4.07 3.64
C ALA A 91 2.81 3.78 3.45
N VAL A 92 2.43 2.50 3.35
CA VAL A 92 1.02 2.10 3.21
C VAL A 92 0.23 2.53 4.43
N GLN A 93 -0.85 3.27 4.19
CA GLN A 93 -1.74 3.74 5.24
C GLN A 93 -2.99 2.86 5.33
N PRO A 94 -3.53 2.61 6.53
CA PRO A 94 -4.81 1.95 6.66
C PRO A 94 -5.90 2.79 5.99
N PRO A 95 -6.95 2.16 5.43
CA PRO A 95 -8.06 2.89 4.85
C PRO A 95 -8.69 3.82 5.88
N LYS A 96 -8.90 5.09 5.51
CA LYS A 96 -9.61 6.06 6.36
C LYS A 96 -11.04 5.59 6.56
N LYS A 97 -11.52 5.59 7.80
CA LYS A 97 -12.85 5.08 8.18
C LYS A 97 -14.03 5.88 7.62
N ASN A 98 -13.81 7.08 7.12
CA ASN A 98 -14.86 7.95 6.58
C ASN A 98 -14.47 8.38 5.17
N GLY A 99 -15.36 8.13 4.23
CA GLY A 99 -15.30 8.26 2.77
C GLY A 99 -14.87 9.58 2.14
N GLU A 100 -13.88 10.25 2.68
CA GLU A 100 -13.28 11.42 2.06
C GLU A 100 -11.86 11.07 1.57
N GLY A 101 -11.77 10.88 0.26
CA GLY A 101 -10.51 10.81 -0.45
C GLY A 101 -10.26 9.50 -1.19
N ASN A 102 -10.90 9.32 -2.33
CA ASN A 102 -10.45 8.43 -3.41
C ASN A 102 -9.18 8.99 -4.09
N GLY A 103 -8.17 9.36 -3.31
CA GLY A 103 -6.89 9.78 -3.85
C GLY A 103 -5.93 8.60 -3.88
N ASP A 104 -5.25 8.41 -5.00
CA ASP A 104 -4.08 7.53 -5.08
C ASP A 104 -3.09 7.87 -3.96
N ALA A 105 -2.30 6.88 -3.54
CA ALA A 105 -1.27 7.14 -2.54
C ALA A 105 -0.36 8.29 -3.03
N PRO A 106 -0.02 9.24 -2.16
CA PRO A 106 0.83 10.35 -2.54
C PRO A 106 2.27 9.84 -2.79
N VAL A 107 2.53 9.44 -4.03
CA VAL A 107 3.85 8.96 -4.48
C VAL A 107 4.54 9.99 -5.35
N ARG A 108 5.88 9.94 -5.38
CA ARG A 108 6.72 10.64 -6.36
C ARG A 108 7.76 9.68 -6.93
N ILE A 109 8.10 9.90 -8.18
CA ILE A 109 9.13 9.14 -8.89
C ILE A 109 10.41 9.97 -8.88
N CYS A 110 11.52 9.34 -8.57
CA CYS A 110 12.83 10.00 -8.59
C CYS A 110 13.28 10.21 -10.04
N ASP A 111 13.62 11.46 -10.41
CA ASP A 111 14.06 11.79 -11.76
C ASP A 111 15.43 11.17 -12.13
N LYS A 112 16.23 10.75 -11.13
CA LYS A 112 17.55 10.15 -11.37
C LYS A 112 17.54 8.63 -11.49
N CYS A 113 16.82 7.94 -10.64
CA CYS A 113 16.86 6.46 -10.57
C CYS A 113 15.49 5.82 -10.75
N HIS A 114 14.46 6.62 -11.01
CA HIS A 114 13.06 6.19 -11.21
C HIS A 114 12.46 5.41 -10.04
N GLU A 115 13.08 5.47 -8.84
CA GLU A 115 12.53 4.86 -7.63
C GLU A 115 11.24 5.54 -7.23
N ILE A 116 10.23 4.74 -6.85
CA ILE A 116 8.94 5.23 -6.36
C ILE A 116 9.03 5.44 -4.84
N CYS A 117 8.92 6.71 -4.43
CA CYS A 117 9.02 7.12 -3.04
C CYS A 117 7.70 7.72 -2.57
N HIS A 118 7.48 7.76 -1.26
CA HIS A 118 6.38 8.55 -0.70
C HIS A 118 6.59 10.05 -0.97
N ALA A 119 5.53 10.79 -1.27
CA ALA A 119 5.63 12.22 -1.66
C ALA A 119 6.26 13.13 -0.58
N SER A 120 6.22 12.73 0.70
CA SER A 120 6.82 13.50 1.81
C SER A 120 8.34 13.35 1.92
N VAL A 121 8.95 12.39 1.22
CA VAL A 121 10.38 12.12 1.29
C VAL A 121 11.15 13.26 0.61
N ARG A 122 12.12 13.82 1.30
CA ARG A 122 12.94 14.93 0.79
C ARG A 122 14.21 14.49 0.07
N VAL A 123 14.65 13.27 0.33
CA VAL A 123 15.85 12.67 -0.28
C VAL A 123 15.50 11.27 -0.74
N CYS A 124 15.83 10.94 -1.97
CA CYS A 124 15.57 9.59 -2.52
C CYS A 124 16.36 8.53 -1.71
N PRO A 125 15.69 7.52 -1.15
CA PRO A 125 16.38 6.50 -0.35
C PRO A 125 17.31 5.61 -1.17
N ALA A 126 17.06 5.47 -2.48
CA ALA A 126 17.85 4.61 -3.34
C ALA A 126 19.12 5.28 -3.88
N CYS A 127 19.06 6.57 -4.28
CA CYS A 127 20.20 7.23 -4.92
C CYS A 127 20.66 8.52 -4.23
N GLY A 128 20.05 8.91 -3.11
CA GLY A 128 20.42 10.12 -2.37
C GLY A 128 20.05 11.44 -3.07
N HIS A 129 19.29 11.41 -4.17
CA HIS A 129 18.87 12.64 -4.86
C HIS A 129 17.92 13.46 -3.98
N ALA A 130 18.27 14.74 -3.74
CA ALA A 130 17.41 15.66 -3.00
C ALA A 130 16.27 16.16 -3.91
N PHE A 131 15.05 16.04 -3.44
CA PHE A 131 13.88 16.58 -4.12
C PHE A 131 13.70 18.07 -3.85
N PRO A 132 13.23 18.85 -4.83
CA PRO A 132 12.92 20.25 -4.60
C PRO A 132 11.85 20.39 -3.51
N PRO A 133 11.92 21.46 -2.70
CA PRO A 133 10.90 21.74 -1.69
C PRO A 133 9.52 21.90 -2.37
N PRO A 134 8.44 21.54 -1.69
CA PRO A 134 7.10 21.77 -2.21
C PRO A 134 6.92 23.26 -2.48
N LYS A 135 6.35 23.61 -3.64
CA LYS A 135 5.99 24.98 -3.95
C LYS A 135 5.04 25.48 -2.86
N GLU A 136 5.36 26.64 -2.29
CA GLU A 136 4.46 27.31 -1.37
C GLU A 136 3.14 27.55 -2.10
N LYS A 137 2.04 27.14 -1.51
CA LYS A 137 0.72 27.45 -2.05
C LYS A 137 0.49 28.93 -1.80
N GLU A 138 0.50 29.74 -2.85
CA GLU A 138 -0.04 31.09 -2.78
C GLU A 138 -1.54 30.99 -2.48
N TYR A 139 -1.89 31.25 -1.24
CA TYR A 139 -3.29 31.44 -0.88
C TYR A 139 -3.70 32.82 -1.39
N LYS A 140 -4.49 32.87 -2.44
CA LYS A 140 -5.18 34.09 -2.80
C LYS A 140 -6.22 34.35 -1.72
N LEU A 141 -5.91 35.26 -0.82
CA LEU A 141 -6.88 35.82 0.09
C LEU A 141 -7.92 36.54 -0.76
N HIS A 142 -9.10 35.97 -0.89
CA HIS A 142 -10.23 36.69 -1.42
C HIS A 142 -10.57 37.75 -0.38
N SER A 143 -10.55 39.00 -0.81
CA SER A 143 -11.00 40.16 0.00
C SER A 143 -12.51 40.28 0.04
N ASP A 144 -13.23 39.18 -0.12
CA ASP A 144 -14.67 39.16 0.03
C ASP A 144 -15.00 39.45 1.49
N ASP A 145 -15.84 40.45 1.68
CA ASP A 145 -16.26 40.94 2.97
C ASP A 145 -16.88 39.77 3.77
N ILE A 146 -16.25 39.41 4.91
CA ILE A 146 -16.75 38.37 5.81
C ILE A 146 -18.20 38.62 6.23
N MET A 147 -18.63 39.87 6.20
CA MET A 147 -20.02 40.29 6.47
C MET A 147 -20.98 39.98 5.31
N GLY A 148 -20.46 39.69 4.11
CA GLY A 148 -21.26 39.27 2.95
C GLY A 148 -21.66 37.79 2.96
N LEU A 149 -21.07 36.98 3.82
CA LEU A 149 -21.56 35.64 4.12
C LEU A 149 -22.84 35.78 4.89
N GLN A 150 -23.93 35.92 4.13
CA GLN A 150 -25.26 36.01 4.71
C GLN A 150 -25.50 34.78 5.57
N SER A 151 -25.97 35.02 6.79
CA SER A 151 -26.32 34.07 7.86
C SER A 151 -27.37 33.01 7.50
N LYS A 152 -27.64 32.77 6.22
CA LYS A 152 -28.58 31.75 5.76
C LYS A 152 -28.09 30.31 6.01
N ASP A 153 -26.80 30.09 6.15
CA ASP A 153 -26.24 28.76 6.32
C ASP A 153 -25.60 28.50 7.71
N MET A 154 -25.58 29.50 8.57
CA MET A 154 -25.19 29.32 9.97
C MET A 154 -26.44 29.11 10.84
N GLN A 155 -27.06 27.94 10.74
CA GLN A 155 -27.87 27.45 11.84
C GLN A 155 -26.96 27.08 12.97
N LEU A 156 -26.84 27.94 13.97
CA LEU A 156 -26.25 27.64 15.26
C LEU A 156 -27.03 26.47 15.88
N GLN A 157 -26.53 25.25 15.64
CA GLN A 157 -26.98 24.08 16.39
C GLN A 157 -26.37 24.19 17.79
N THR A 158 -27.13 24.70 18.73
CA THR A 158 -26.82 24.64 20.16
C THR A 158 -26.90 23.19 20.60
N TRP A 159 -25.74 22.53 20.71
CA TRP A 159 -25.66 21.21 21.31
C TRP A 159 -25.82 21.32 22.83
N VAL A 160 -27.00 20.92 23.36
CA VAL A 160 -27.22 20.77 24.80
C VAL A 160 -26.78 19.37 25.21
N TRP A 161 -25.69 19.27 25.94
CA TRP A 161 -25.25 18.02 26.56
C TRP A 161 -26.24 17.66 27.69
N ARG A 162 -27.04 16.61 27.48
CA ARG A 162 -27.80 16.01 28.58
C ARG A 162 -26.96 14.91 29.21
N LYS A 163 -26.62 15.07 30.49
CA LYS A 163 -26.11 13.95 31.30
C LYS A 163 -27.19 12.87 31.36
N HIS A 164 -26.90 11.70 30.82
CA HIS A 164 -27.64 10.50 31.17
C HIS A 164 -27.20 10.09 32.59
N THR A 165 -28.05 10.36 33.58
CA THR A 165 -27.96 9.68 34.87
C THR A 165 -28.46 8.26 34.68
N ALA A 166 -27.61 7.28 35.08
CA ALA A 166 -27.92 5.86 35.12
C ALA A 166 -29.08 5.58 36.06
#